data_3b640f812fda982e49fe56e895ed4a17
#
_entry.id   3b640f812fda982e49fe56e895ed4a17
#
_cell.length_a   1.000
_cell.length_b   1.000
_cell.length_c   1.000
_cell.angle_alpha   90.00
_cell.angle_beta   90.00
_cell.angle_gamma   90.00
#
_symmetry.space_group_name_H-M   'P 1'
#
loop_
_entity.id
_entity.type
_entity.pdbx_description
1 polymer ?
#
loop_
_entity_poly.entity_id
_entity_poly.type
_entity_poly.pdbx_seq_one_letter_code
_entity_poly.pdbx_strand_id
1 'polypeptide(L)'
;LQKEWFDSFESLASLDQLKQKVTIKEALKLLNRATDRYIFKSKNYDIPIHIIGLLESNTLKFDHMWVTGMDDASWPNTSGMSSLIPMDIQKRHMTPKSSPEVQLNLAKKQLERIKISSTIVIFSFSGTKDNKSFKVSPLISDLKEIKIEDLNIDGNLSSNPIFQNISFAKLE
;
A
#
# COMPACT_ATOMS: atom_id res chain seq x y z
N LEU A 1 23.69 2.16 -3.44
CA LEU A 1 23.79 2.85 -2.14
C LEU A 1 24.84 3.95 -2.15
N GLN A 2 26.13 3.68 -2.45
CA GLN A 2 27.16 4.72 -2.44
C GLN A 2 26.88 5.81 -3.48
N LYS A 3 26.56 5.46 -4.71
CA LYS A 3 26.28 6.43 -5.78
C LYS A 3 25.11 7.34 -5.43
N GLU A 4 24.01 6.77 -4.97
CA GLU A 4 22.79 7.49 -4.60
C GLU A 4 23.02 8.45 -3.42
N TRP A 5 23.90 8.06 -2.51
CA TRP A 5 24.35 8.92 -1.42
C TRP A 5 25.12 10.15 -1.95
N PHE A 6 26.07 9.94 -2.86
CA PHE A 6 26.82 11.04 -3.51
C PHE A 6 25.89 11.93 -4.33
N ASP A 7 24.95 11.38 -5.09
CA ASP A 7 23.96 12.14 -5.86
C ASP A 7 23.11 13.05 -4.95
N SER A 8 22.81 12.61 -3.71
CA SER A 8 22.13 13.44 -2.71
C SER A 8 22.96 14.64 -2.26
N PHE A 9 24.27 14.47 -2.11
CA PHE A 9 25.18 15.59 -1.80
C PHE A 9 25.31 16.55 -2.97
N GLU A 10 25.45 16.07 -4.20
CA GLU A 10 25.49 16.92 -5.40
C GLU A 10 24.21 17.73 -5.56
N SER A 11 23.06 17.11 -5.30
CA SER A 11 21.77 17.81 -5.28
C SER A 11 21.74 18.90 -4.21
N LEU A 12 22.34 18.67 -3.05
CA LEU A 12 22.46 19.68 -2.00
C LEU A 12 23.41 20.81 -2.40
N ALA A 13 24.54 20.49 -3.00
CA ALA A 13 25.52 21.47 -3.49
C ALA A 13 24.93 22.42 -4.55
N SER A 14 23.99 21.93 -5.38
CA SER A 14 23.32 22.78 -6.36
C SER A 14 22.48 23.90 -5.73
N LEU A 15 22.11 23.80 -4.45
CA LEU A 15 21.38 24.84 -3.70
C LEU A 15 22.27 26.02 -3.32
N ASP A 16 23.61 25.90 -3.39
CA ASP A 16 24.54 27.01 -3.13
C ASP A 16 24.30 28.20 -4.06
N GLN A 17 23.77 27.92 -5.26
CA GLN A 17 23.42 28.98 -6.23
C GLN A 17 22.23 29.82 -5.76
N LEU A 18 21.38 29.30 -4.88
CA LEU A 18 20.16 29.96 -4.40
C LEU A 18 20.35 30.59 -3.00
N LYS A 19 21.22 30.05 -2.17
CA LYS A 19 21.39 30.47 -0.77
C LYS A 19 22.88 30.43 -0.37
N GLN A 20 23.49 31.60 -0.31
CA GLN A 20 24.94 31.75 -0.11
C GLN A 20 25.50 31.34 1.27
N LYS A 21 24.66 31.29 2.32
CA LYS A 21 25.09 30.89 3.68
C LYS A 21 23.96 30.15 4.40
N VAL A 22 24.26 28.95 4.84
CA VAL A 22 23.37 28.13 5.65
C VAL A 22 24.08 27.67 6.92
N THR A 23 23.34 27.54 8.02
CA THR A 23 23.85 26.94 9.24
C THR A 23 23.97 25.43 9.06
N ILE A 24 24.85 24.77 9.84
CA ILE A 24 24.99 23.31 9.86
C ILE A 24 23.63 22.63 10.12
N LYS A 25 22.83 23.21 11.00
CA LYS A 25 21.49 22.66 11.33
C LYS A 25 20.53 22.71 10.13
N GLU A 26 20.58 23.79 9.36
CA GLU A 26 19.80 23.93 8.12
C GLU A 26 20.30 22.98 7.03
N ALA A 27 21.61 22.87 6.86
CA ALA A 27 22.21 21.94 5.91
C ALA A 27 21.82 20.48 6.21
N LEU A 28 21.87 20.04 7.46
CA LEU A 28 21.41 18.71 7.89
C LEU A 28 19.92 18.51 7.62
N LYS A 29 19.07 19.52 7.85
CA LYS A 29 17.64 19.44 7.56
C LYS A 29 17.35 19.32 6.07
N LEU A 30 18.13 20.01 5.22
CA LEU A 30 18.03 19.92 3.77
C LEU A 30 18.53 18.56 3.27
N LEU A 31 19.62 18.05 3.82
CA LEU A 31 20.13 16.72 3.49
C LEU A 31 19.13 15.62 3.84
N ASN A 32 18.56 15.65 5.03
CA ASN A 32 17.51 14.68 5.41
C ASN A 32 16.32 14.75 4.46
N ARG A 33 15.86 15.95 4.07
CA ARG A 33 14.78 16.08 3.08
C ARG A 33 15.16 15.56 1.69
N ALA A 34 16.41 15.71 1.28
CA ALA A 34 16.90 15.18 0.02
C ALA A 34 16.94 13.65 0.06
N THR A 35 17.45 13.06 1.14
CA THR A 35 17.51 11.61 1.32
C THR A 35 16.12 10.97 1.46
N ASP A 36 15.17 11.62 2.15
CA ASP A 36 13.79 11.14 2.28
C ASP A 36 13.04 11.06 0.93
N ARG A 37 13.48 11.84 -0.06
CA ARG A 37 12.91 11.80 -1.43
C ARG A 37 13.52 10.72 -2.31
N TYR A 38 14.63 10.14 -1.87
CA TYR A 38 15.32 9.11 -2.64
C TYR A 38 14.61 7.77 -2.46
N ILE A 39 13.97 7.31 -3.52
CA ILE A 39 13.37 5.97 -3.55
C ILE A 39 14.50 4.99 -3.90
N PHE A 40 14.94 4.22 -2.90
CA PHE A 40 15.88 3.13 -3.14
C PHE A 40 15.22 2.07 -4.03
N LYS A 41 15.72 1.94 -5.25
CA LYS A 41 15.34 0.84 -6.13
C LYS A 41 16.44 -0.22 -6.10
N SER A 42 16.14 -1.38 -5.53
CA SER A 42 17.01 -2.54 -5.65
C SER A 42 17.15 -2.91 -7.14
N LYS A 43 18.38 -3.23 -7.56
CA LYS A 43 18.65 -3.69 -8.95
C LYS A 43 18.27 -5.15 -9.19
N ASN A 44 17.78 -5.85 -8.19
CA ASN A 44 17.41 -7.26 -8.31
C ASN A 44 16.03 -7.39 -8.95
N TYR A 45 16.00 -7.54 -10.26
CA TYR A 45 14.77 -7.69 -11.05
C TYR A 45 14.25 -9.14 -11.10
N ASP A 46 15.02 -10.10 -10.57
CA ASP A 46 14.73 -11.54 -10.68
C ASP A 46 14.34 -12.15 -9.32
N ILE A 47 13.59 -11.38 -8.53
CA ILE A 47 13.12 -11.84 -7.22
C ILE A 47 11.72 -12.45 -7.43
N PRO A 48 11.47 -13.69 -6.96
CA PRO A 48 10.18 -14.35 -7.15
C PRO A 48 9.06 -13.74 -6.30
N ILE A 49 9.37 -12.88 -5.33
CA ILE A 49 8.40 -12.23 -4.43
C ILE A 49 8.47 -10.72 -4.60
N HIS A 50 7.32 -10.10 -4.89
CA HIS A 50 7.16 -8.67 -5.02
C HIS A 50 6.22 -8.14 -3.95
N ILE A 51 6.64 -7.12 -3.20
CA ILE A 51 5.78 -6.37 -2.28
C ILE A 51 5.49 -5.03 -2.94
N ILE A 52 4.23 -4.81 -3.30
CA ILE A 52 3.79 -3.65 -4.08
C ILE A 52 2.52 -3.05 -3.50
N GLY A 53 2.28 -1.79 -3.79
CA GLY A 53 1.03 -1.13 -3.43
C GLY A 53 -0.13 -1.53 -4.36
N LEU A 54 -1.35 -1.28 -3.91
CA LEU A 54 -2.57 -1.61 -4.64
C LEU A 54 -2.66 -0.92 -6.02
N LEU A 55 -2.13 0.28 -6.16
CA LEU A 55 -2.14 1.01 -7.43
C LEU A 55 -1.13 0.43 -8.43
N GLU A 56 0.04 0.05 -7.95
CA GLU A 56 1.10 -0.55 -8.74
C GLU A 56 0.71 -1.94 -9.26
N SER A 57 -0.07 -2.69 -8.47
CA SER A 57 -0.54 -4.04 -8.85
C SER A 57 -1.48 -4.04 -10.06
N ASN A 58 -2.12 -2.93 -10.38
CA ASN A 58 -3.17 -2.85 -11.42
C ASN A 58 -2.69 -3.22 -12.84
N THR A 59 -1.40 -3.15 -13.12
CA THR A 59 -0.82 -3.38 -14.45
C THR A 59 0.00 -4.65 -14.55
N LEU A 60 0.18 -5.35 -13.44
CA LEU A 60 1.03 -6.53 -13.35
C LEU A 60 0.18 -7.80 -13.28
N LYS A 61 0.75 -8.90 -13.75
CA LYS A 61 0.19 -10.25 -13.60
C LYS A 61 1.12 -11.09 -12.75
N PHE A 62 0.53 -11.92 -11.90
CA PHE A 62 1.24 -12.81 -10.99
C PHE A 62 0.61 -14.19 -11.03
N ASP A 63 1.40 -15.23 -10.73
CA ASP A 63 0.85 -16.58 -10.56
C ASP A 63 -0.02 -16.64 -9.29
N HIS A 64 0.46 -16.04 -8.22
CA HIS A 64 -0.21 -15.98 -6.92
C HIS A 64 -0.17 -14.56 -6.38
N MET A 65 -1.24 -14.13 -5.73
CA MET A 65 -1.33 -12.81 -5.10
C MET A 65 -1.89 -12.93 -3.69
N TRP A 66 -1.23 -12.27 -2.75
CA TRP A 66 -1.72 -12.11 -1.39
C TRP A 66 -1.98 -10.64 -1.11
N VAL A 67 -3.24 -10.30 -0.89
CA VAL A 67 -3.70 -8.93 -0.65
C VAL A 67 -4.01 -8.78 0.84
N THR A 68 -3.30 -7.89 1.51
CA THR A 68 -3.42 -7.67 2.95
C THR A 68 -4.21 -6.39 3.27
N GLY A 69 -4.69 -6.27 4.52
CA GLY A 69 -5.36 -5.05 4.98
C GLY A 69 -6.80 -4.90 4.46
N MET A 70 -7.47 -6.02 4.21
CA MET A 70 -8.84 -6.05 3.70
C MET A 70 -9.89 -5.96 4.82
N ASP A 71 -9.73 -5.03 5.75
CA ASP A 71 -10.67 -4.73 6.81
C ASP A 71 -11.66 -3.61 6.43
N ASP A 72 -12.74 -3.50 7.20
CA ASP A 72 -13.85 -2.56 7.00
C ASP A 72 -13.46 -1.09 7.21
N ALA A 73 -12.37 -0.80 7.90
CA ALA A 73 -11.87 0.54 8.11
C ALA A 73 -10.85 0.97 7.03
N SER A 74 -10.12 -0.01 6.46
CA SER A 74 -9.04 0.25 5.50
C SER A 74 -9.52 0.19 4.05
N TRP A 75 -10.53 -0.65 3.75
CA TRP A 75 -10.99 -0.85 2.38
C TRP A 75 -12.50 -1.13 2.28
N PRO A 76 -13.29 -0.30 1.55
CA PRO A 76 -12.86 0.87 0.75
C PRO A 76 -12.27 1.99 1.61
N ASN A 77 -11.21 2.62 1.10
CA ASN A 77 -10.60 3.74 1.83
C ASN A 77 -11.54 4.94 1.85
N THR A 78 -12.00 5.33 3.04
CA THR A 78 -12.91 6.45 3.26
C THR A 78 -12.21 7.76 3.61
N SER A 79 -10.86 7.79 3.55
CA SER A 79 -10.08 9.00 3.87
C SER A 79 -10.47 10.18 2.98
N GLY A 80 -10.59 11.33 3.63
CA GLY A 80 -11.27 12.51 3.13
C GLY A 80 -10.79 13.13 1.81
N MET A 81 -11.61 14.06 1.31
CA MET A 81 -11.37 14.84 0.09
C MET A 81 -10.07 15.64 0.16
N SER A 82 -9.51 15.98 -1.00
CA SER A 82 -8.36 16.88 -1.09
C SER A 82 -8.72 18.28 -0.57
N SER A 83 -7.92 18.83 0.33
CA SER A 83 -8.08 20.22 0.80
C SER A 83 -7.66 21.27 -0.24
N LEU A 84 -6.96 20.84 -1.31
CA LEU A 84 -6.45 21.74 -2.35
C LEU A 84 -7.46 22.04 -3.45
N ILE A 85 -8.53 21.27 -3.54
CA ILE A 85 -9.55 21.42 -4.57
C ILE A 85 -10.90 21.72 -3.88
N PRO A 86 -11.67 22.75 -4.30
CA PRO A 86 -12.98 23.01 -3.76
C PRO A 86 -13.90 21.80 -3.82
N MET A 87 -14.69 21.58 -2.76
CA MET A 87 -15.51 20.40 -2.58
C MET A 87 -16.57 20.22 -3.69
N ASP A 88 -17.17 21.31 -4.13
CA ASP A 88 -18.17 21.32 -5.20
C ASP A 88 -17.60 20.85 -6.54
N ILE A 89 -16.36 21.24 -6.85
CA ILE A 89 -15.63 20.78 -8.04
C ILE A 89 -15.34 19.28 -7.91
N GLN A 90 -14.84 18.83 -6.77
CA GLN A 90 -14.55 17.41 -6.55
C GLN A 90 -15.80 16.55 -6.72
N LYS A 91 -16.95 16.97 -6.15
CA LYS A 91 -18.22 16.25 -6.28
C LYS A 91 -18.74 16.25 -7.72
N ARG A 92 -18.71 17.41 -8.39
CA ARG A 92 -19.17 17.58 -9.78
C ARG A 92 -18.42 16.69 -10.75
N HIS A 93 -17.11 16.55 -10.56
CA HIS A 93 -16.24 15.76 -11.43
C HIS A 93 -15.98 14.35 -10.91
N MET A 94 -16.67 13.91 -9.84
CA MET A 94 -16.54 12.58 -9.26
C MET A 94 -15.08 12.17 -9.05
N THR A 95 -14.26 13.12 -8.56
CA THR A 95 -12.85 12.83 -8.31
C THR A 95 -12.69 11.77 -7.21
N PRO A 96 -11.60 11.00 -7.19
CA PRO A 96 -11.33 10.06 -6.10
C PRO A 96 -11.49 10.73 -4.73
N LYS A 97 -12.17 10.06 -3.81
CA LYS A 97 -12.48 10.55 -2.46
C LYS A 97 -13.54 11.67 -2.37
N SER A 98 -14.21 12.02 -3.46
CA SER A 98 -15.26 13.05 -3.46
C SER A 98 -16.56 12.62 -2.78
N SER A 99 -16.86 11.33 -2.78
CA SER A 99 -17.99 10.74 -2.06
C SER A 99 -17.74 9.26 -1.72
N PRO A 100 -18.47 8.70 -0.72
CA PRO A 100 -18.41 7.28 -0.41
C PRO A 100 -18.76 6.38 -1.60
N GLU A 101 -19.74 6.79 -2.43
CA GLU A 101 -20.15 6.02 -3.62
C GLU A 101 -19.05 5.96 -4.66
N VAL A 102 -18.35 7.07 -4.89
CA VAL A 102 -17.21 7.10 -5.82
C VAL A 102 -16.10 6.19 -5.31
N GLN A 103 -15.80 6.21 -4.01
CA GLN A 103 -14.81 5.35 -3.40
C GLN A 103 -15.20 3.88 -3.48
N LEU A 104 -16.45 3.55 -3.21
CA LEU A 104 -16.94 2.18 -3.34
C LEU A 104 -16.81 1.66 -4.77
N ASN A 105 -17.19 2.48 -5.76
CA ASN A 105 -17.08 2.11 -7.17
C ASN A 105 -15.62 1.92 -7.61
N LEU A 106 -14.71 2.75 -7.13
CA LEU A 106 -13.28 2.60 -7.38
C LEU A 106 -12.75 1.30 -6.75
N ALA A 107 -13.11 1.02 -5.51
CA ALA A 107 -12.70 -0.20 -4.82
C ALA A 107 -13.25 -1.47 -5.50
N LYS A 108 -14.49 -1.45 -5.98
CA LYS A 108 -15.05 -2.55 -6.80
C LYS A 108 -14.25 -2.79 -8.07
N LYS A 109 -13.91 -1.72 -8.81
CA LYS A 109 -13.08 -1.84 -10.01
C LYS A 109 -11.68 -2.37 -9.70
N GLN A 110 -11.10 -1.98 -8.58
CA GLN A 110 -9.82 -2.52 -8.12
C GLN A 110 -9.92 -4.00 -7.77
N LEU A 111 -10.98 -4.41 -7.07
CA LEU A 111 -11.23 -5.82 -6.77
C LEU A 111 -11.30 -6.67 -8.05
N GLU A 112 -12.07 -6.23 -9.04
CA GLU A 112 -12.17 -6.95 -10.32
C GLU A 112 -10.83 -7.06 -11.04
N ARG A 113 -9.99 -6.02 -10.98
CA ARG A 113 -8.64 -6.08 -11.54
C ARG A 113 -7.74 -7.06 -10.79
N ILE A 114 -7.81 -7.08 -9.47
CA ILE A 114 -7.09 -8.06 -8.64
C ILE A 114 -7.48 -9.47 -9.04
N LYS A 115 -8.79 -9.75 -9.17
CA LYS A 115 -9.31 -11.07 -9.56
C LYS A 115 -8.76 -11.59 -10.88
N ILE A 116 -8.55 -10.70 -11.86
CA ILE A 116 -8.04 -11.08 -13.19
C ILE A 116 -6.52 -11.00 -13.30
N SER A 117 -5.82 -10.48 -12.31
CA SER A 117 -4.37 -10.30 -12.32
C SER A 117 -3.59 -11.53 -11.86
N SER A 118 -4.25 -12.49 -11.23
CA SER A 118 -3.62 -13.70 -10.71
C SER A 118 -4.57 -14.89 -10.76
N THR A 119 -4.01 -16.09 -10.92
CA THR A 119 -4.79 -17.34 -10.87
C THR A 119 -5.29 -17.66 -9.48
N ILE A 120 -4.50 -17.36 -8.46
CA ILE A 120 -4.85 -17.56 -7.05
C ILE A 120 -4.70 -16.23 -6.33
N VAL A 121 -5.77 -15.77 -5.71
CA VAL A 121 -5.78 -14.55 -4.90
C VAL A 121 -6.25 -14.89 -3.48
N ILE A 122 -5.43 -14.53 -2.51
CA ILE A 122 -5.73 -14.67 -1.08
C ILE A 122 -5.88 -13.27 -0.49
N PHE A 123 -6.97 -13.04 0.23
CA PHE A 123 -7.21 -11.81 0.97
C PHE A 123 -7.02 -12.06 2.46
N SER A 124 -6.42 -11.11 3.17
CA SER A 124 -6.29 -11.18 4.62
C SER A 124 -6.51 -9.82 5.28
N PHE A 125 -6.98 -9.86 6.50
CA PHE A 125 -7.12 -8.69 7.36
C PHE A 125 -6.77 -9.04 8.79
N SER A 126 -6.43 -8.04 9.60
CA SER A 126 -6.20 -8.21 11.03
C SER A 126 -7.52 -8.01 11.77
N GLY A 127 -7.95 -8.99 12.56
CA GLY A 127 -9.16 -8.89 13.38
C GLY A 127 -9.03 -7.86 14.51
N THR A 128 -7.80 -7.55 14.95
CA THR A 128 -7.52 -6.57 15.99
C THR A 128 -6.25 -5.78 15.66
N LYS A 129 -6.29 -4.46 15.90
CA LYS A 129 -5.15 -3.56 15.79
C LYS A 129 -5.32 -2.43 16.81
N ASP A 130 -4.29 -2.15 17.61
CA ASP A 130 -4.28 -1.08 18.62
C ASP A 130 -5.51 -1.15 19.55
N ASN A 131 -5.85 -2.35 20.05
CA ASN A 131 -7.03 -2.63 20.88
C ASN A 131 -8.39 -2.32 20.24
N LYS A 132 -8.43 -2.14 18.91
CA LYS A 132 -9.67 -2.00 18.14
C LYS A 132 -9.96 -3.29 17.39
N SER A 133 -11.24 -3.70 17.37
CA SER A 133 -11.71 -4.82 16.59
C SER A 133 -12.09 -4.35 15.18
N PHE A 134 -11.70 -5.11 14.17
CA PHE A 134 -12.04 -4.88 12.76
C PHE A 134 -12.78 -6.08 12.21
N LYS A 135 -13.59 -5.83 11.20
CA LYS A 135 -14.32 -6.85 10.43
C LYS A 135 -13.73 -6.96 9.03
N VAL A 136 -14.07 -8.04 8.37
CA VAL A 136 -13.76 -8.19 6.94
C VAL A 136 -14.37 -7.05 6.13
N SER A 137 -13.67 -6.61 5.10
CA SER A 137 -14.22 -5.62 4.16
C SER A 137 -15.53 -6.12 3.54
N PRO A 138 -16.58 -5.27 3.44
CA PRO A 138 -17.83 -5.65 2.80
C PRO A 138 -17.68 -6.11 1.34
N LEU A 139 -16.59 -5.74 0.68
CA LEU A 139 -16.33 -6.09 -0.72
C LEU A 139 -15.85 -7.52 -0.94
N ILE A 140 -15.42 -8.19 0.12
CA ILE A 140 -14.93 -9.57 0.09
C ILE A 140 -15.64 -10.48 1.11
N SER A 141 -16.71 -9.98 1.73
CA SER A 141 -17.46 -10.72 2.76
C SER A 141 -18.12 -12.00 2.24
N ASP A 142 -18.38 -12.07 0.95
CA ASP A 142 -19.02 -13.22 0.26
C ASP A 142 -18.00 -14.29 -0.15
N LEU A 143 -16.70 -14.02 0.01
CA LEU A 143 -15.67 -15.01 -0.30
C LEU A 143 -15.62 -16.08 0.78
N LYS A 144 -15.28 -17.29 0.36
CA LYS A 144 -15.09 -18.41 1.28
C LYS A 144 -13.91 -18.14 2.22
N GLU A 145 -14.18 -18.16 3.51
CA GLU A 145 -13.14 -18.12 4.53
C GLU A 145 -12.33 -19.40 4.50
N ILE A 146 -11.01 -19.28 4.58
CA ILE A 146 -10.07 -20.38 4.66
C ILE A 146 -9.23 -20.25 5.94
N LYS A 147 -8.83 -21.37 6.50
CA LYS A 147 -7.93 -21.42 7.64
C LYS A 147 -6.48 -21.45 7.16
N ILE A 148 -5.58 -21.04 8.05
CA ILE A 148 -4.14 -21.04 7.75
C ILE A 148 -3.62 -22.44 7.40
N GLU A 149 -4.21 -23.47 8.02
CA GLU A 149 -3.87 -24.88 7.78
C GLU A 149 -4.18 -25.30 6.34
N ASP A 150 -5.20 -24.71 5.73
CA ASP A 150 -5.63 -25.00 4.35
C ASP A 150 -4.68 -24.40 3.30
N LEU A 151 -3.78 -23.50 3.71
CA LEU A 151 -2.82 -22.84 2.82
C LEU A 151 -1.62 -23.72 2.46
N ASN A 152 -1.50 -24.94 3.02
CA ASN A 152 -0.35 -25.84 2.81
C ASN A 152 1.02 -25.15 2.98
N ILE A 153 1.10 -24.21 3.92
CA ILE A 153 2.35 -23.52 4.23
C ILE A 153 3.16 -24.43 5.14
N ASP A 154 4.21 -25.03 4.60
CA ASP A 154 5.12 -25.89 5.34
C ASP A 154 5.77 -25.13 6.50
N GLY A 155 5.71 -25.71 7.69
CA GLY A 155 6.39 -25.23 8.87
C GLY A 155 5.49 -24.67 9.98
N ASN A 156 6.07 -24.40 11.13
CA ASN A 156 5.44 -23.97 12.39
C ASN A 156 4.76 -22.58 12.33
N LEU A 157 4.20 -22.17 11.20
CA LEU A 157 3.54 -20.87 11.04
C LEU A 157 2.21 -20.80 11.80
N SER A 158 1.47 -21.90 11.89
CA SER A 158 0.22 -22.00 12.65
C SER A 158 0.44 -21.75 14.17
N SER A 159 1.62 -22.05 14.69
CA SER A 159 1.99 -21.81 16.09
C SER A 159 2.56 -20.41 16.33
N ASN A 160 2.82 -19.62 15.29
CA ASN A 160 3.36 -18.28 15.44
C ASN A 160 2.26 -17.30 15.86
N PRO A 161 2.39 -16.59 17.00
CA PRO A 161 1.36 -15.69 17.51
C PRO A 161 1.00 -14.55 16.53
N ILE A 162 1.86 -14.23 15.55
CA ILE A 162 1.56 -13.25 14.52
C ILE A 162 0.39 -13.70 13.62
N PHE A 163 0.24 -15.01 13.36
CA PHE A 163 -0.81 -15.54 12.48
C PHE A 163 -2.11 -15.91 13.20
N GLN A 164 -2.13 -15.96 14.53
CA GLN A 164 -3.32 -16.36 15.30
C GLN A 164 -4.50 -15.38 15.17
N ASN A 165 -4.25 -14.13 14.76
CA ASN A 165 -5.26 -13.06 14.64
C ASN A 165 -5.50 -12.62 13.20
N ILE A 166 -5.09 -13.41 12.20
CA ILE A 166 -5.27 -13.09 10.80
C ILE A 166 -6.35 -14.01 10.21
N SER A 167 -7.40 -13.42 9.64
CA SER A 167 -8.41 -14.14 8.86
C SER A 167 -8.08 -14.06 7.37
N PHE A 168 -8.33 -15.14 6.67
CA PHE A 168 -8.03 -15.30 5.25
C PHE A 168 -9.30 -15.59 4.47
N ALA A 169 -9.37 -15.09 3.25
CA ALA A 169 -10.37 -15.45 2.27
C ALA A 169 -9.71 -15.72 0.93
N LYS A 170 -10.08 -16.82 0.26
CA LYS A 170 -9.55 -17.22 -1.04
C LYS A 170 -10.60 -17.07 -2.11
N LEU A 171 -10.18 -16.57 -3.25
CA LEU A 171 -10.91 -16.58 -4.50
C LEU A 171 -10.47 -17.83 -5.29
N GLU A 172 -11.42 -18.66 -5.70
CA GLU A 172 -11.21 -19.82 -6.60
C GLU A 172 -11.53 -19.41 -8.03
#